data_a6d14e2509e7346452ee7e2eeea474c8
#
_entry.id   a6d14e2509e7346452ee7e2eeea474c8
#
_cell.length_a   1.000
_cell.length_b   1.000
_cell.length_c   1.000
_cell.angle_alpha   90.00
_cell.angle_beta   90.00
_cell.angle_gamma   90.00
#
_symmetry.space_group_name_H-M   'P 1'
#
loop_
_entity.id
_entity.type
_entity.pdbx_description
1 polymer ?
#
loop_
_entity_poly.entity_id
_entity_poly.type
_entity_poly.pdbx_seq_one_letter_code
_entity_poly.pdbx_strand_id
1 'polypeptide(L)'
;MCLLKQLSAAKMQSLSSLILATTAGVALGGNVVSNSQSAFVHLFEWSWGDVAQECEQWLGPKGFKAVQVSPPTEHIQGAAWWTRYQPVTYNLISRSGNETEFASMVQRCKEAGVDIYVDAVFNHIAAGSGTAIGGSKYGGRATPIYRAAGTGAGSPQDMHHSDGDVGKNCGVSDFRDKHNVQYCDLVGLPDLCTSCDYVKKTVVAFINHLADLGVAGIRIDAAKHQDAEELGSLLSAANTSLFCFQEVISGVGEAITPEMYTNNGAVTEFNYARQLAPNFLDEGKLQFFDGFGEKWGFLASDKAVVFLDNHDTQRGEAKLTYKNGGLYQLANIFMLAHPYGYPKVMSSYAFAGTDDGPPSSPVHSDGGVACSAGPGQDAPWICEHRWTAIANMAAWRRSAGTSPVGSFQKMAADVIVFCRGQTACVALNRLSSPWSGNAKLSLPGGSYCNVIESDDTSSCPQVQVNLDGSVNLQIPAMSAVALHTGKQANTTLILT
;
A
#
# COMPACT_ATOMS: atom_id res chain seq x y z
N MET A 1 86.44 4.51 -27.76
CA MET A 1 86.26 4.93 -29.16
C MET A 1 84.75 4.89 -29.45
N CYS A 2 84.17 6.05 -29.51
CA CYS A 2 83.48 6.61 -30.67
C CYS A 2 82.23 5.82 -31.09
N LEU A 3 81.09 6.31 -31.27
CA LEU A 3 80.44 7.62 -31.48
C LEU A 3 78.95 7.33 -31.44
N LEU A 4 78.17 8.12 -30.71
CA LEU A 4 77.09 8.99 -31.12
C LEU A 4 76.24 8.56 -32.34
N LYS A 5 74.98 8.37 -32.17
CA LYS A 5 74.01 9.30 -32.74
C LYS A 5 72.54 9.11 -32.14
N GLN A 6 72.01 10.21 -31.76
CA GLN A 6 70.62 10.46 -31.38
C GLN A 6 69.63 10.11 -32.51
N LEU A 7 68.41 9.69 -32.16
CA LEU A 7 67.18 10.36 -32.62
C LEU A 7 65.93 9.74 -31.94
N SER A 8 65.30 10.59 -31.21
CA SER A 8 63.86 10.93 -31.28
C SER A 8 62.86 10.09 -30.48
N ALA A 9 62.32 10.79 -29.51
CA ALA A 9 61.22 10.44 -28.68
C ALA A 9 59.90 10.18 -29.43
N ALA A 10 59.20 9.16 -29.06
CA ALA A 10 57.75 9.15 -29.14
C ALA A 10 57.23 8.53 -27.84
N LYS A 11 56.63 9.37 -27.01
CA LYS A 11 55.88 8.98 -25.82
C LYS A 11 54.73 8.11 -26.25
N MET A 12 54.72 6.86 -25.86
CA MET A 12 53.51 6.06 -25.74
C MET A 12 53.12 6.03 -24.25
N GLN A 13 52.22 6.91 -23.86
CA GLN A 13 51.49 6.81 -22.62
C GLN A 13 50.51 5.65 -22.74
N SER A 14 50.74 4.57 -22.02
CA SER A 14 49.78 3.52 -21.80
C SER A 14 48.75 4.08 -20.81
N LEU A 15 47.57 4.44 -21.29
CA LEU A 15 46.39 4.63 -20.45
C LEU A 15 45.91 3.25 -19.99
N SER A 16 46.28 2.89 -18.79
CA SER A 16 45.57 1.85 -18.05
C SER A 16 44.23 2.41 -17.65
N SER A 17 43.22 2.18 -18.47
CA SER A 17 41.82 2.43 -18.11
C SER A 17 41.43 1.45 -17.00
N LEU A 18 41.49 1.92 -15.77
CA LEU A 18 40.88 1.26 -14.62
C LEU A 18 39.34 1.34 -14.82
N ILE A 19 38.77 0.29 -15.39
CA ILE A 19 37.32 0.12 -15.39
C ILE A 19 36.93 -0.19 -13.95
N LEU A 20 36.58 0.86 -13.19
CA LEU A 20 35.77 0.68 -11.98
C LEU A 20 34.42 0.15 -12.46
N ALA A 21 34.22 -1.14 -12.40
CA ALA A 21 32.89 -1.71 -12.43
C ALA A 21 32.19 -1.30 -11.13
N THR A 22 31.53 -0.14 -11.16
CA THR A 22 30.49 0.17 -10.19
C THR A 22 29.37 -0.83 -10.47
N THR A 23 29.33 -1.91 -9.71
CA THR A 23 28.11 -2.68 -9.53
C THR A 23 27.12 -1.72 -8.86
N ALA A 24 26.36 -0.98 -9.68
CA ALA A 24 25.16 -0.35 -9.22
C ALA A 24 24.26 -1.51 -8.79
N GLY A 25 24.21 -1.77 -7.50
CA GLY A 25 23.17 -2.59 -6.93
C GLY A 25 21.86 -1.94 -7.36
N VAL A 26 21.09 -2.63 -8.19
CA VAL A 26 19.73 -2.22 -8.53
C VAL A 26 18.98 -2.28 -7.22
N ALA A 27 18.73 -1.13 -6.61
CA ALA A 27 17.93 -1.04 -5.42
C ALA A 27 16.53 -1.59 -5.78
N LEU A 28 16.17 -2.71 -5.18
CA LEU A 28 14.79 -3.15 -5.12
C LEU A 28 14.01 -2.03 -4.42
N GLY A 29 13.23 -1.31 -5.16
CA GLY A 29 12.46 -0.21 -4.64
C GLY A 29 12.04 0.68 -5.79
N GLY A 30 10.91 0.38 -6.40
CA GLY A 30 10.21 1.38 -7.20
C GLY A 30 10.13 2.65 -6.37
N ASN A 31 10.50 3.78 -6.98
CA ASN A 31 10.60 5.05 -6.27
C ASN A 31 9.21 5.44 -5.73
N VAL A 32 9.02 5.44 -4.41
CA VAL A 32 7.76 5.88 -3.77
C VAL A 32 7.38 7.28 -4.26
N VAL A 33 8.34 8.15 -4.55
CA VAL A 33 8.09 9.50 -5.09
C VAL A 33 7.33 9.44 -6.42
N SER A 34 7.66 8.52 -7.33
CA SER A 34 6.91 8.38 -8.59
C SER A 34 5.50 7.83 -8.35
N ASN A 35 5.33 6.97 -7.36
CA ASN A 35 4.04 6.38 -7.01
C ASN A 35 3.19 7.30 -6.13
N SER A 36 3.80 8.21 -5.36
CA SER A 36 3.08 9.15 -4.48
C SER A 36 2.14 10.11 -5.21
N GLN A 37 2.29 10.26 -6.54
CA GLN A 37 1.37 11.03 -7.40
C GLN A 37 0.03 10.32 -7.64
N SER A 38 -0.12 9.10 -7.16
CA SER A 38 -1.29 8.25 -7.33
C SER A 38 -1.69 7.62 -6.00
N ALA A 39 -2.63 6.68 -6.03
CA ALA A 39 -3.05 5.88 -4.91
C ALA A 39 -3.20 4.43 -5.35
N PHE A 40 -3.13 3.50 -4.39
CA PHE A 40 -3.48 2.11 -4.63
C PHE A 40 -4.54 1.62 -3.63
N VAL A 41 -5.15 0.48 -3.94
CA VAL A 41 -6.23 -0.11 -3.16
C VAL A 41 -5.82 -1.48 -2.65
N HIS A 42 -6.14 -1.80 -1.41
CA HIS A 42 -6.08 -3.17 -0.92
C HIS A 42 -7.45 -3.83 -1.10
N LEU A 43 -7.60 -4.68 -2.12
CA LEU A 43 -8.80 -5.49 -2.35
C LEU A 43 -8.71 -6.76 -1.50
N PHE A 44 -9.08 -6.61 -0.22
CA PHE A 44 -8.90 -7.65 0.78
C PHE A 44 -9.84 -8.84 0.56
N GLU A 45 -9.26 -10.02 0.38
CA GLU A 45 -9.96 -11.30 0.20
C GLU A 45 -10.77 -11.47 -1.09
N TRP A 46 -10.61 -10.59 -2.09
CA TRP A 46 -11.31 -10.70 -3.36
C TRP A 46 -10.83 -11.90 -4.18
N SER A 47 -11.73 -12.50 -4.98
CA SER A 47 -11.36 -13.50 -5.98
C SER A 47 -10.51 -12.88 -7.10
N TRP A 48 -9.67 -13.68 -7.76
CA TRP A 48 -8.86 -13.18 -8.89
C TRP A 48 -9.71 -12.68 -10.04
N GLY A 49 -10.85 -13.33 -10.28
CA GLY A 49 -11.83 -12.90 -11.29
C GLY A 49 -12.43 -11.54 -10.98
N ASP A 50 -12.85 -11.31 -9.72
CA ASP A 50 -13.40 -10.04 -9.27
C ASP A 50 -12.36 -8.91 -9.33
N VAL A 51 -11.11 -9.18 -8.90
CA VAL A 51 -10.01 -8.19 -9.00
C VAL A 51 -9.77 -7.77 -10.45
N ALA A 52 -9.71 -8.74 -11.38
CA ALA A 52 -9.51 -8.43 -12.79
C ALA A 52 -10.63 -7.56 -13.37
N GLN A 53 -11.87 -7.89 -13.05
CA GLN A 53 -13.04 -7.13 -13.50
C GLN A 53 -13.06 -5.72 -12.88
N GLU A 54 -12.64 -5.58 -11.61
CA GLU A 54 -12.52 -4.30 -10.94
C GLU A 54 -11.45 -3.41 -11.56
N CYS A 55 -10.31 -3.98 -11.95
CA CYS A 55 -9.28 -3.25 -12.68
C CYS A 55 -9.81 -2.65 -13.98
N GLU A 56 -10.53 -3.46 -14.76
CA GLU A 56 -11.06 -3.07 -16.07
C GLU A 56 -12.18 -2.05 -15.99
N GLN A 57 -13.13 -2.26 -15.06
CA GLN A 57 -14.37 -1.49 -15.03
C GLN A 57 -14.32 -0.25 -14.14
N TRP A 58 -13.41 -0.23 -13.14
CA TRP A 58 -13.41 0.83 -12.15
C TRP A 58 -12.04 1.44 -11.89
N LEU A 59 -11.05 0.64 -11.47
CA LEU A 59 -9.79 1.18 -10.97
C LEU A 59 -8.97 1.86 -12.06
N GLY A 60 -8.85 1.25 -13.24
CA GLY A 60 -8.19 1.85 -14.40
C GLY A 60 -8.88 3.14 -14.83
N PRO A 61 -10.19 3.15 -15.12
CA PRO A 61 -10.93 4.36 -15.46
C PRO A 61 -10.84 5.48 -14.41
N LYS A 62 -10.90 5.16 -13.11
CA LYS A 62 -10.74 6.13 -12.02
C LYS A 62 -9.29 6.53 -11.77
N GLY A 63 -8.33 5.76 -12.27
CA GLY A 63 -6.90 6.07 -12.26
C GLY A 63 -6.19 5.71 -10.98
N PHE A 64 -6.61 4.69 -10.31
CA PHE A 64 -5.77 4.03 -9.31
C PHE A 64 -4.55 3.40 -9.98
N LYS A 65 -3.39 3.48 -9.31
CA LYS A 65 -2.13 2.97 -9.87
C LYS A 65 -2.00 1.47 -9.71
N ALA A 66 -2.44 0.93 -8.59
CA ALA A 66 -2.22 -0.47 -8.27
C ALA A 66 -3.30 -1.05 -7.33
N VAL A 67 -3.28 -2.37 -7.23
CA VAL A 67 -4.03 -3.17 -6.26
C VAL A 67 -3.06 -3.99 -5.44
N GLN A 68 -3.16 -3.91 -4.11
CA GLN A 68 -2.65 -4.94 -3.22
C GLN A 68 -3.67 -6.07 -3.15
N VAL A 69 -3.25 -7.29 -3.44
CA VAL A 69 -4.06 -8.51 -3.27
C VAL A 69 -3.60 -9.28 -2.04
N SER A 70 -4.52 -10.04 -1.42
CA SER A 70 -4.22 -10.93 -0.30
C SER A 70 -3.27 -12.07 -0.72
N PRO A 71 -2.58 -12.75 0.22
CA PRO A 71 -1.57 -13.74 -0.10
C PRO A 71 -2.06 -14.79 -1.11
N PRO A 72 -1.35 -15.00 -2.24
CA PRO A 72 -1.79 -15.93 -3.27
C PRO A 72 -1.35 -17.37 -3.02
N THR A 73 -0.51 -17.60 -2.01
CA THR A 73 0.14 -18.89 -1.73
C THR A 73 -0.82 -19.90 -1.12
N GLU A 74 -0.50 -21.19 -1.28
CA GLU A 74 -1.22 -22.29 -0.67
C GLU A 74 -1.14 -22.19 0.85
N HIS A 75 -2.30 -22.19 1.51
CA HIS A 75 -2.45 -21.93 2.94
C HIS A 75 -3.31 -22.99 3.62
N ILE A 76 -3.37 -22.96 4.96
CA ILE A 76 -4.21 -23.88 5.72
C ILE A 76 -5.70 -23.69 5.36
N GLN A 77 -6.49 -24.75 5.54
CA GLN A 77 -7.94 -24.68 5.38
C GLN A 77 -8.58 -23.94 6.55
N GLY A 78 -9.68 -23.23 6.29
CA GLY A 78 -10.48 -22.55 7.30
C GLY A 78 -11.28 -21.40 6.70
N ALA A 79 -12.31 -20.95 7.41
CA ALA A 79 -13.14 -19.82 7.00
C ALA A 79 -12.56 -18.47 7.42
N ALA A 80 -11.75 -18.42 8.49
CA ALA A 80 -11.17 -17.19 9.00
C ALA A 80 -10.20 -16.56 8.00
N TRP A 81 -10.20 -15.21 7.93
CA TRP A 81 -9.33 -14.47 7.00
C TRP A 81 -7.84 -14.76 7.23
N TRP A 82 -7.40 -14.87 8.49
CA TRP A 82 -5.99 -15.07 8.85
C TRP A 82 -5.41 -16.42 8.43
N THR A 83 -6.24 -17.39 7.99
CA THR A 83 -5.75 -18.67 7.47
C THR A 83 -4.84 -18.49 6.25
N ARG A 84 -4.99 -17.41 5.48
CA ARG A 84 -4.12 -17.07 4.33
C ARG A 84 -2.72 -16.64 4.76
N TYR A 85 -2.56 -16.19 5.99
CA TYR A 85 -1.27 -15.81 6.57
C TYR A 85 -0.57 -16.99 7.26
N GLN A 86 -1.04 -18.22 6.99
CA GLN A 86 -0.38 -19.46 7.37
C GLN A 86 -0.04 -20.29 6.12
N PRO A 87 1.01 -19.89 5.37
CA PRO A 87 1.37 -20.55 4.12
C PRO A 87 1.92 -21.96 4.37
N VAL A 88 1.59 -22.88 3.44
CA VAL A 88 2.05 -24.27 3.44
C VAL A 88 3.02 -24.54 2.30
N THR A 89 2.77 -23.95 1.12
CA THR A 89 3.69 -23.94 -0.02
C THR A 89 3.64 -22.60 -0.73
N TYR A 90 4.62 -22.32 -1.61
CA TYR A 90 4.57 -21.16 -2.50
C TYR A 90 3.85 -21.42 -3.83
N ASN A 91 3.11 -22.53 -3.94
CA ASN A 91 2.19 -22.73 -5.04
C ASN A 91 1.10 -21.66 -5.03
N LEU A 92 0.76 -21.10 -6.19
CA LEU A 92 -0.26 -20.07 -6.31
C LEU A 92 -1.67 -20.69 -6.35
N ILE A 93 -2.09 -21.22 -5.21
CA ILE A 93 -3.42 -21.82 -4.98
C ILE A 93 -3.95 -21.25 -3.67
N SER A 94 -4.99 -20.47 -3.73
CA SER A 94 -5.56 -19.85 -2.54
C SER A 94 -7.09 -19.83 -2.61
N ARG A 95 -7.72 -19.28 -1.59
CA ARG A 95 -9.16 -19.02 -1.58
C ARG A 95 -9.62 -18.14 -2.74
N SER A 96 -8.74 -17.26 -3.25
CA SER A 96 -9.06 -16.36 -4.35
C SER A 96 -8.97 -17.01 -5.73
N GLY A 97 -8.40 -18.21 -5.85
CA GLY A 97 -8.26 -18.95 -7.12
C GLY A 97 -6.90 -19.61 -7.28
N ASN A 98 -6.69 -20.22 -8.44
CA ASN A 98 -5.47 -20.91 -8.83
C ASN A 98 -4.49 -20.01 -9.61
N GLU A 99 -3.33 -20.56 -9.99
CA GLU A 99 -2.27 -19.82 -10.70
C GLU A 99 -2.70 -19.32 -12.08
N THR A 100 -3.50 -20.06 -12.83
CA THR A 100 -4.00 -19.64 -14.15
C THR A 100 -4.92 -18.42 -14.02
N GLU A 101 -5.79 -18.43 -13.02
CA GLU A 101 -6.67 -17.30 -12.70
C GLU A 101 -5.89 -16.11 -12.19
N PHE A 102 -4.85 -16.35 -11.36
CA PHE A 102 -3.95 -15.31 -10.90
C PHE A 102 -3.19 -14.64 -12.04
N ALA A 103 -2.58 -15.42 -12.95
CA ALA A 103 -1.87 -14.89 -14.12
C ALA A 103 -2.81 -14.09 -15.04
N SER A 104 -4.04 -14.59 -15.27
CA SER A 104 -5.06 -13.85 -16.01
C SER A 104 -5.42 -12.52 -15.36
N MET A 105 -5.60 -12.49 -14.03
CA MET A 105 -5.86 -11.26 -13.27
C MET A 105 -4.73 -10.26 -13.44
N VAL A 106 -3.47 -10.67 -13.28
CA VAL A 106 -2.30 -9.80 -13.42
C VAL A 106 -2.25 -9.18 -14.82
N GLN A 107 -2.44 -9.99 -15.86
CA GLN A 107 -2.45 -9.50 -17.24
C GLN A 107 -3.57 -8.50 -17.48
N ARG A 108 -4.81 -8.83 -17.12
CA ARG A 108 -5.99 -7.98 -17.33
C ARG A 108 -5.89 -6.65 -16.59
N CYS A 109 -5.41 -6.65 -15.34
CA CYS A 109 -5.15 -5.44 -14.59
C CYS A 109 -4.08 -4.58 -15.26
N LYS A 110 -2.99 -5.19 -15.74
CA LYS A 110 -1.93 -4.48 -16.47
C LYS A 110 -2.44 -3.84 -17.75
N GLU A 111 -3.28 -4.52 -18.50
CA GLU A 111 -3.94 -3.97 -19.71
C GLU A 111 -4.86 -2.79 -19.39
N ALA A 112 -5.49 -2.80 -18.22
CA ALA A 112 -6.27 -1.68 -17.67
C ALA A 112 -5.40 -0.55 -17.07
N GLY A 113 -4.07 -0.67 -17.09
CA GLY A 113 -3.14 0.31 -16.53
C GLY A 113 -3.00 0.26 -15.00
N VAL A 114 -3.40 -0.85 -14.38
CA VAL A 114 -3.37 -1.09 -12.92
C VAL A 114 -2.34 -2.17 -12.60
N ASP A 115 -1.36 -1.83 -11.77
CA ASP A 115 -0.34 -2.76 -11.30
C ASP A 115 -0.87 -3.69 -10.20
N ILE A 116 -0.30 -4.88 -10.05
CA ILE A 116 -0.60 -5.79 -8.95
C ILE A 116 0.55 -5.82 -7.96
N TYR A 117 0.24 -5.63 -6.68
CA TYR A 117 1.13 -5.82 -5.54
C TYR A 117 0.67 -7.02 -4.72
N VAL A 118 1.56 -7.97 -4.53
CA VAL A 118 1.26 -9.23 -3.84
C VAL A 118 1.61 -9.13 -2.37
N ASP A 119 0.72 -9.58 -1.51
CA ASP A 119 1.00 -9.77 -0.09
C ASP A 119 1.80 -11.08 0.08
N ALA A 120 3.07 -10.96 0.49
CA ALA A 120 4.04 -12.03 0.49
C ALA A 120 4.47 -12.38 1.93
N VAL A 121 4.19 -13.61 2.34
CA VAL A 121 4.49 -14.13 3.68
C VAL A 121 5.76 -14.94 3.64
N PHE A 122 6.86 -14.39 4.19
CA PHE A 122 8.19 -15.02 4.20
C PHE A 122 8.69 -15.31 5.61
N ASN A 123 8.14 -14.65 6.63
CA ASN A 123 8.61 -14.76 7.99
C ASN A 123 8.44 -16.17 8.55
N HIS A 124 7.32 -16.80 8.25
CA HIS A 124 6.87 -18.03 8.91
C HIS A 124 6.08 -18.94 7.98
N ILE A 125 5.81 -20.12 8.48
CA ILE A 125 4.93 -21.11 7.85
C ILE A 125 3.76 -21.48 8.79
N ALA A 126 2.84 -22.32 8.27
CA ALA A 126 1.68 -22.80 9.00
C ALA A 126 2.06 -23.57 10.27
N ALA A 127 1.39 -23.24 11.37
CA ALA A 127 1.47 -24.00 12.61
C ALA A 127 0.58 -25.26 12.57
N GLY A 128 0.84 -26.19 13.49
CA GLY A 128 0.05 -27.43 13.62
C GLY A 128 0.31 -28.40 12.47
N SER A 129 -0.71 -29.19 12.12
CA SER A 129 -0.62 -30.18 11.05
C SER A 129 -1.96 -30.39 10.37
N GLY A 130 -1.93 -30.76 9.08
CA GLY A 130 -3.16 -30.97 8.32
C GLY A 130 -2.94 -31.11 6.83
N THR A 131 -4.00 -30.74 6.08
CA THR A 131 -3.99 -30.67 4.62
C THR A 131 -4.37 -29.24 4.23
N ALA A 132 -3.54 -28.63 3.42
CA ALA A 132 -3.74 -27.30 2.89
C ALA A 132 -4.87 -27.24 1.84
N ILE A 133 -5.25 -26.05 1.42
CA ILE A 133 -6.34 -25.83 0.46
C ILE A 133 -6.06 -26.47 -0.91
N GLY A 134 -4.80 -26.53 -1.34
CA GLY A 134 -4.35 -27.18 -2.58
C GLY A 134 -4.07 -28.68 -2.44
N GLY A 135 -4.21 -29.25 -1.24
CA GLY A 135 -4.01 -30.68 -0.98
C GLY A 135 -2.65 -31.06 -0.38
N SER A 136 -1.72 -30.11 -0.28
CA SER A 136 -0.40 -30.37 0.35
C SER A 136 -0.54 -30.68 1.84
N LYS A 137 0.29 -31.59 2.33
CA LYS A 137 0.35 -31.91 3.77
C LYS A 137 1.32 -30.97 4.47
N TYR A 138 0.97 -30.57 5.70
CA TYR A 138 1.85 -29.79 6.54
C TYR A 138 1.90 -30.34 7.97
N GLY A 139 2.98 -30.00 8.68
CA GLY A 139 3.23 -30.51 10.02
C GLY A 139 4.25 -29.63 10.75
N GLY A 140 3.91 -28.38 11.03
CA GLY A 140 4.81 -27.42 11.68
C GLY A 140 6.17 -27.34 10.97
N ARG A 141 7.28 -27.48 11.68
CA ARG A 141 8.65 -27.40 11.11
C ARG A 141 9.00 -28.50 10.09
N ALA A 142 8.16 -29.52 9.93
CA ALA A 142 8.29 -30.51 8.87
C ALA A 142 7.51 -30.15 7.59
N THR A 143 6.91 -28.96 7.52
CA THR A 143 6.14 -28.49 6.38
C THR A 143 7.05 -28.30 5.16
N PRO A 144 6.68 -28.81 3.97
CA PRO A 144 7.54 -28.77 2.78
C PRO A 144 7.43 -27.48 1.97
N ILE A 145 7.10 -26.36 2.59
CA ILE A 145 6.80 -25.07 1.90
C ILE A 145 7.89 -24.64 0.91
N TYR A 146 9.12 -24.88 1.25
CA TYR A 146 10.30 -24.44 0.49
C TYR A 146 10.96 -25.57 -0.29
N ARG A 147 10.37 -26.73 -0.35
CA ARG A 147 10.92 -27.83 -1.15
C ARG A 147 10.19 -27.96 -2.46
N ALA A 148 10.95 -28.02 -3.54
CA ALA A 148 10.40 -28.38 -4.84
C ALA A 148 9.63 -29.70 -4.74
N ALA A 149 8.56 -29.86 -5.51
CA ALA A 149 7.75 -31.07 -5.51
C ALA A 149 8.65 -32.32 -5.60
N GLY A 150 8.50 -33.24 -4.64
CA GLY A 150 9.25 -34.51 -4.60
C GLY A 150 10.54 -34.52 -3.79
N THR A 151 10.97 -33.45 -3.14
CA THR A 151 12.25 -33.39 -2.41
C THR A 151 12.15 -33.70 -0.92
N GLY A 152 10.98 -34.07 -0.40
CA GLY A 152 10.78 -34.55 0.98
C GLY A 152 10.39 -33.46 1.98
N ALA A 153 10.27 -33.83 3.24
CA ALA A 153 9.89 -32.95 4.34
C ALA A 153 10.92 -31.83 4.57
N GLY A 154 10.46 -30.72 5.14
CA GLY A 154 11.31 -29.62 5.60
C GLY A 154 12.41 -30.11 6.54
N SER A 155 13.49 -29.35 6.63
CA SER A 155 14.56 -29.61 7.57
C SER A 155 14.42 -28.66 8.76
N PRO A 156 14.62 -29.12 10.00
CA PRO A 156 14.73 -28.24 11.15
C PRO A 156 15.79 -27.13 10.98
N GLN A 157 16.77 -27.36 10.11
CA GLN A 157 17.84 -26.40 9.78
C GLN A 157 17.32 -25.23 8.92
N ASP A 158 16.14 -25.32 8.35
CA ASP A 158 15.52 -24.24 7.58
C ASP A 158 14.70 -23.28 8.47
N MET A 159 14.65 -23.55 9.76
CA MET A 159 13.99 -22.73 10.79
C MET A 159 15.04 -22.13 11.73
N HIS A 160 14.73 -21.00 12.34
CA HIS A 160 15.58 -20.45 13.39
C HIS A 160 15.62 -21.32 14.65
N HIS A 161 14.57 -22.13 14.89
CA HIS A 161 14.50 -23.07 16.01
C HIS A 161 14.07 -24.46 15.55
N SER A 162 14.66 -25.49 16.16
CA SER A 162 14.23 -26.88 16.00
C SER A 162 13.08 -27.22 16.94
N ASP A 163 12.33 -28.32 16.65
CA ASP A 163 11.28 -28.81 17.54
C ASP A 163 11.83 -29.19 18.93
N GLY A 164 13.13 -29.52 19.03
CA GLY A 164 13.81 -29.80 20.31
C GLY A 164 14.01 -28.54 21.17
N ASP A 165 13.95 -27.35 20.58
CA ASP A 165 14.10 -26.08 21.27
C ASP A 165 12.75 -25.48 21.69
N VAL A 166 11.64 -25.99 21.17
CA VAL A 166 10.26 -25.55 21.49
C VAL A 166 9.97 -25.67 23.00
N GLY A 167 10.56 -26.63 23.67
CA GLY A 167 10.51 -26.77 25.15
C GLY A 167 11.22 -25.68 25.92
N LYS A 168 11.97 -24.79 25.22
CA LYS A 168 12.65 -23.60 25.78
C LYS A 168 11.95 -22.29 25.44
N ASN A 169 10.73 -22.32 24.91
CA ASN A 169 9.86 -21.19 24.66
C ASN A 169 10.51 -20.05 23.84
N CYS A 170 10.92 -20.29 22.61
CA CYS A 170 11.21 -19.19 21.71
C CYS A 170 9.95 -18.73 20.98
N GLY A 171 9.01 -18.15 21.73
CA GLY A 171 7.92 -17.35 21.19
C GLY A 171 8.22 -15.88 21.34
N VAL A 172 7.76 -15.03 20.42
CA VAL A 172 7.85 -13.58 20.57
C VAL A 172 7.08 -13.15 21.81
N SER A 173 7.78 -12.59 22.81
CA SER A 173 7.23 -12.22 24.12
C SER A 173 7.75 -10.90 24.66
N ASP A 174 8.90 -10.40 24.19
CA ASP A 174 9.46 -9.09 24.59
C ASP A 174 9.86 -8.27 23.35
N PHE A 175 9.03 -7.31 22.98
CA PHE A 175 9.31 -6.42 21.84
C PHE A 175 10.48 -5.45 22.05
N ARG A 176 11.08 -5.41 23.25
CA ARG A 176 12.31 -4.66 23.54
C ARG A 176 13.57 -5.47 23.28
N ASP A 177 13.45 -6.76 23.08
CA ASP A 177 14.54 -7.65 22.71
C ASP A 177 14.52 -7.93 21.22
N LYS A 178 15.48 -7.33 20.49
CA LYS A 178 15.61 -7.51 19.03
C LYS A 178 15.68 -8.99 18.63
N HIS A 179 16.48 -9.78 19.37
CA HIS A 179 16.64 -11.20 19.03
C HIS A 179 15.34 -11.98 19.24
N ASN A 180 14.61 -11.72 20.34
CA ASN A 180 13.32 -12.37 20.57
C ASN A 180 12.30 -12.01 19.47
N VAL A 181 12.30 -10.76 19.00
CA VAL A 181 11.35 -10.33 17.95
C VAL A 181 11.67 -10.94 16.59
N GLN A 182 12.94 -11.11 16.23
CA GLN A 182 13.38 -11.45 14.87
C GLN A 182 13.75 -12.91 14.66
N TYR A 183 13.88 -13.70 15.72
CA TYR A 183 14.33 -15.08 15.62
C TYR A 183 13.46 -16.07 16.42
N CYS A 184 12.34 -15.60 17.01
CA CYS A 184 11.40 -16.47 17.71
C CYS A 184 10.05 -16.52 16.99
N ASP A 185 9.29 -17.57 17.28
CA ASP A 185 8.00 -17.83 16.64
C ASP A 185 6.97 -16.74 16.95
N LEU A 186 6.51 -16.04 15.93
CA LEU A 186 5.40 -15.08 16.04
C LEU A 186 4.11 -15.86 16.25
N VAL A 187 3.43 -15.67 17.39
CA VAL A 187 2.19 -16.35 17.80
C VAL A 187 2.22 -17.88 17.64
N GLY A 188 3.43 -18.47 17.74
CA GLY A 188 3.62 -19.92 17.62
C GLY A 188 3.72 -20.43 16.17
N LEU A 189 3.85 -19.55 15.19
CA LEU A 189 4.10 -19.91 13.79
C LEU A 189 5.58 -20.21 13.59
N PRO A 190 5.96 -21.38 13.03
CA PRO A 190 7.36 -21.73 12.82
C PRO A 190 8.10 -20.70 12.00
N ASP A 191 9.15 -20.13 12.59
CA ASP A 191 9.92 -19.02 12.03
C ASP A 191 10.97 -19.50 11.03
N LEU A 192 10.97 -18.95 9.80
CA LEU A 192 11.87 -19.36 8.73
C LEU A 192 13.25 -18.68 8.87
N CYS A 193 14.31 -19.48 8.75
CA CYS A 193 15.68 -18.98 8.69
C CYS A 193 15.93 -18.28 7.33
N THR A 194 15.62 -16.97 7.23
CA THR A 194 15.72 -16.20 5.98
C THR A 194 17.14 -16.02 5.48
N SER A 195 18.15 -16.17 6.35
CA SER A 195 19.58 -16.22 5.99
C SER A 195 20.04 -17.58 5.49
N CYS A 196 19.31 -18.66 5.78
CA CYS A 196 19.69 -20.01 5.36
C CYS A 196 19.55 -20.17 3.85
N ASP A 197 20.58 -20.73 3.22
CA ASP A 197 20.73 -20.84 1.77
C ASP A 197 19.50 -21.43 1.07
N TYR A 198 18.90 -22.47 1.66
CA TYR A 198 17.77 -23.15 1.04
C TYR A 198 16.50 -22.28 1.08
N VAL A 199 16.20 -21.68 2.22
CA VAL A 199 15.05 -20.76 2.40
C VAL A 199 15.22 -19.56 1.48
N LYS A 200 16.39 -18.92 1.49
CA LYS A 200 16.70 -17.78 0.64
C LYS A 200 16.51 -18.11 -0.84
N LYS A 201 17.04 -19.22 -1.34
CA LYS A 201 16.87 -19.65 -2.75
C LYS A 201 15.40 -19.86 -3.10
N THR A 202 14.63 -20.43 -2.20
CA THR A 202 13.21 -20.73 -2.43
C THR A 202 12.38 -19.46 -2.46
N VAL A 203 12.59 -18.55 -1.53
CA VAL A 203 11.87 -17.24 -1.51
C VAL A 203 12.26 -16.40 -2.72
N VAL A 204 13.56 -16.37 -3.09
CA VAL A 204 14.01 -15.68 -4.31
C VAL A 204 13.35 -16.26 -5.56
N ALA A 205 13.24 -17.59 -5.67
CA ALA A 205 12.55 -18.24 -6.78
C ALA A 205 11.08 -17.85 -6.84
N PHE A 206 10.40 -17.76 -5.69
CA PHE A 206 9.02 -17.30 -5.61
C PHE A 206 8.86 -15.84 -6.06
N ILE A 207 9.73 -14.93 -5.59
CA ILE A 207 9.70 -13.52 -6.01
C ILE A 207 9.91 -13.40 -7.52
N ASN A 208 10.89 -14.13 -8.08
CA ASN A 208 11.14 -14.12 -9.51
C ASN A 208 9.94 -14.67 -10.31
N HIS A 209 9.31 -15.73 -9.83
CA HIS A 209 8.11 -16.29 -10.45
C HIS A 209 6.96 -15.28 -10.49
N LEU A 210 6.71 -14.54 -9.39
CA LEU A 210 5.72 -13.46 -9.37
C LEU A 210 6.04 -12.37 -10.41
N ALA A 211 7.32 -11.99 -10.52
CA ALA A 211 7.77 -11.02 -11.51
C ALA A 211 7.59 -11.52 -12.95
N ASP A 212 7.88 -12.79 -13.22
CA ASP A 212 7.68 -13.44 -14.53
C ASP A 212 6.19 -13.44 -14.94
N LEU A 213 5.28 -13.55 -13.97
CA LEU A 213 3.84 -13.41 -14.19
C LEU A 213 3.37 -11.96 -14.40
N GLY A 214 4.28 -10.97 -14.21
CA GLY A 214 3.98 -9.56 -14.42
C GLY A 214 3.55 -8.77 -13.18
N VAL A 215 3.69 -9.36 -11.98
CA VAL A 215 3.51 -8.64 -10.71
C VAL A 215 4.49 -7.46 -10.64
N ALA A 216 4.00 -6.31 -10.20
CA ALA A 216 4.78 -5.07 -10.17
C ALA A 216 5.31 -4.69 -8.78
N GLY A 217 4.84 -5.34 -7.73
CA GLY A 217 5.30 -5.08 -6.37
C GLY A 217 4.91 -6.15 -5.36
N ILE A 218 5.52 -6.07 -4.18
CA ILE A 218 5.24 -6.96 -3.05
C ILE A 218 5.08 -6.15 -1.75
N ARG A 219 4.10 -6.53 -0.95
CA ARG A 219 4.06 -6.25 0.49
C ARG A 219 4.76 -7.38 1.21
N ILE A 220 5.70 -7.09 2.06
CA ILE A 220 6.32 -8.12 2.91
C ILE A 220 5.59 -8.12 4.24
N ASP A 221 4.84 -9.19 4.45
CA ASP A 221 4.13 -9.46 5.70
C ASP A 221 5.10 -9.68 6.86
N ALA A 222 4.72 -9.21 8.05
CA ALA A 222 5.48 -9.40 9.29
C ALA A 222 6.98 -9.07 9.16
N ALA A 223 7.37 -8.11 8.32
CA ALA A 223 8.77 -7.75 8.09
C ALA A 223 9.51 -7.36 9.38
N LYS A 224 8.81 -6.79 10.36
CA LYS A 224 9.34 -6.52 11.71
C LYS A 224 10.01 -7.74 12.35
N HIS A 225 9.50 -8.94 12.04
CA HIS A 225 9.95 -10.22 12.61
C HIS A 225 11.04 -10.89 11.79
N GLN A 226 11.56 -10.21 10.76
CA GLN A 226 12.71 -10.64 9.96
C GLN A 226 13.87 -9.66 10.19
N ASP A 227 15.11 -10.14 10.27
CA ASP A 227 16.25 -9.23 10.34
C ASP A 227 16.34 -8.39 9.08
N ALA A 228 16.50 -7.07 9.22
CA ALA A 228 16.46 -6.13 8.09
C ALA A 228 17.60 -6.35 7.08
N GLU A 229 18.78 -6.81 7.53
CA GLU A 229 19.93 -7.08 6.66
C GLU A 229 19.73 -8.41 5.91
N GLU A 230 19.22 -9.45 6.59
CA GLU A 230 18.87 -10.72 5.97
C GLU A 230 17.80 -10.52 4.90
N LEU A 231 16.75 -9.79 5.22
CA LEU A 231 15.68 -9.44 4.29
C LEU A 231 16.22 -8.64 3.09
N GLY A 232 17.07 -7.64 3.34
CA GLY A 232 17.73 -6.86 2.29
C GLY A 232 18.60 -7.73 1.37
N SER A 233 19.32 -8.69 1.96
CA SER A 233 20.14 -9.66 1.21
C SER A 233 19.29 -10.61 0.36
N LEU A 234 18.12 -11.03 0.88
CA LEU A 234 17.17 -11.85 0.15
C LEU A 234 16.57 -11.09 -1.04
N LEU A 235 16.07 -9.88 -0.80
CA LEU A 235 15.50 -9.03 -1.85
C LEU A 235 16.51 -8.68 -2.95
N SER A 236 17.75 -8.39 -2.56
CA SER A 236 18.83 -8.09 -3.51
C SER A 236 19.26 -9.29 -4.36
N ALA A 237 18.98 -10.51 -3.91
CA ALA A 237 19.24 -11.73 -4.66
C ALA A 237 18.18 -12.06 -5.72
N ALA A 238 17.01 -11.42 -5.64
CA ALA A 238 15.97 -11.56 -6.66
C ALA A 238 16.39 -10.86 -7.97
N ASN A 239 16.14 -11.51 -9.09
CA ASN A 239 16.49 -10.97 -10.43
C ASN A 239 15.36 -10.07 -10.98
N THR A 240 14.90 -9.14 -10.17
CA THR A 240 13.76 -8.25 -10.50
C THR A 240 13.83 -6.94 -9.74
N SER A 241 13.09 -5.95 -10.20
CA SER A 241 12.97 -4.62 -9.59
C SER A 241 11.52 -4.31 -9.18
N LEU A 242 10.92 -5.19 -8.38
CA LEU A 242 9.57 -4.98 -7.87
C LEU A 242 9.50 -3.80 -6.89
N PHE A 243 8.39 -3.06 -6.91
CA PHE A 243 8.09 -2.15 -5.82
C PHE A 243 7.93 -2.95 -4.52
N CYS A 244 8.69 -2.61 -3.49
CA CYS A 244 8.65 -3.32 -2.21
C CYS A 244 8.21 -2.38 -1.11
N PHE A 245 7.25 -2.81 -0.30
CA PHE A 245 6.91 -2.17 0.96
C PHE A 245 6.73 -3.20 2.07
N GLN A 246 7.23 -2.86 3.25
CA GLN A 246 7.44 -3.77 4.36
C GLN A 246 6.52 -3.42 5.52
N GLU A 247 5.87 -4.41 6.10
CA GLU A 247 5.07 -4.22 7.30
C GLU A 247 5.96 -4.20 8.54
N VAL A 248 6.09 -3.00 9.13
CA VAL A 248 6.84 -2.83 10.38
C VAL A 248 5.99 -2.04 11.37
N ILE A 249 5.26 -2.75 12.21
CA ILE A 249 4.46 -2.16 13.28
C ILE A 249 5.37 -1.95 14.49
N SER A 250 5.55 -0.71 14.93
CA SER A 250 6.33 -0.44 16.14
C SER A 250 5.56 0.36 17.18
N GLY A 251 5.94 0.17 18.43
CA GLY A 251 5.46 0.92 19.58
C GLY A 251 6.60 1.66 20.28
N VAL A 252 6.24 2.50 21.23
CA VAL A 252 7.23 3.28 22.00
C VAL A 252 8.11 2.37 22.83
N GLY A 253 9.44 2.48 22.67
CA GLY A 253 10.43 1.70 23.42
C GLY A 253 10.68 0.29 22.91
N GLU A 254 10.13 -0.08 21.77
CA GLU A 254 10.43 -1.34 21.11
C GLU A 254 11.80 -1.32 20.43
N ALA A 255 12.44 -2.49 20.33
CA ALA A 255 13.79 -2.61 19.77
C ALA A 255 13.84 -2.45 18.25
N ILE A 256 12.73 -2.78 17.56
CA ILE A 256 12.62 -2.74 16.10
C ILE A 256 11.79 -1.53 15.70
N THR A 257 12.34 -0.72 14.78
CA THR A 257 11.68 0.48 14.27
C THR A 257 11.58 0.46 12.75
N PRO A 258 10.60 1.17 12.16
CA PRO A 258 10.41 1.27 10.71
C PRO A 258 11.65 1.77 9.96
N GLU A 259 12.43 2.67 10.54
CA GLU A 259 13.62 3.25 9.93
C GLU A 259 14.67 2.20 9.57
N MET A 260 14.75 1.11 10.35
CA MET A 260 15.70 0.01 10.12
C MET A 260 15.51 -0.66 8.74
N TYR A 261 14.29 -0.58 8.17
CA TYR A 261 13.91 -1.26 6.93
C TYR A 261 13.91 -0.34 5.70
N THR A 262 14.13 0.96 5.86
CA THR A 262 14.03 1.93 4.76
C THR A 262 15.06 1.75 3.65
N ASN A 263 16.15 1.03 3.91
CA ASN A 263 17.14 0.67 2.90
C ASN A 263 16.65 -0.44 1.95
N ASN A 264 15.70 -1.26 2.40
CA ASN A 264 15.16 -2.38 1.63
C ASN A 264 14.01 -1.96 0.70
N GLY A 265 13.40 -0.79 0.93
CA GLY A 265 12.26 -0.30 0.19
C GLY A 265 11.40 0.67 0.99
N ALA A 266 10.13 0.78 0.64
CA ALA A 266 9.14 1.51 1.42
C ALA A 266 8.73 0.74 2.68
N VAL A 267 8.15 1.44 3.64
CA VAL A 267 7.67 0.87 4.90
C VAL A 267 6.26 1.40 5.18
N THR A 268 5.42 0.57 5.77
CA THR A 268 4.08 0.98 6.23
C THR A 268 4.20 1.95 7.41
N GLU A 269 3.66 3.16 7.24
CA GLU A 269 3.72 4.21 8.28
C GLU A 269 2.47 4.15 9.17
N PHE A 270 2.51 3.31 10.20
CA PHE A 270 1.39 3.13 11.13
C PHE A 270 1.10 4.38 11.97
N ASN A 271 2.13 5.20 12.25
CA ASN A 271 1.94 6.44 13.02
C ASN A 271 1.08 7.47 12.27
N TYR A 272 1.04 7.39 10.93
CA TYR A 272 0.13 8.20 10.13
C TYR A 272 -1.33 8.02 10.58
N ALA A 273 -1.83 6.78 10.61
CA ALA A 273 -3.18 6.46 11.06
C ALA A 273 -3.40 6.80 12.54
N ARG A 274 -2.43 6.45 13.41
CA ARG A 274 -2.47 6.68 14.85
C ARG A 274 -2.57 8.16 15.20
N GLN A 275 -1.92 9.04 14.44
CA GLN A 275 -1.96 10.48 14.66
C GLN A 275 -3.12 11.15 13.92
N LEU A 276 -3.51 10.66 12.75
CA LEU A 276 -4.59 11.26 11.97
C LEU A 276 -5.95 11.01 12.63
N ALA A 277 -6.23 9.78 13.06
CA ALA A 277 -7.54 9.40 13.56
C ALA A 277 -8.03 10.26 14.75
N PRO A 278 -7.25 10.51 15.82
CA PRO A 278 -7.69 11.39 16.91
C PRO A 278 -8.01 12.81 16.44
N ASN A 279 -7.27 13.33 15.47
CA ASN A 279 -7.48 14.68 14.95
C ASN A 279 -8.73 14.80 14.07
N PHE A 280 -9.25 13.70 13.54
CA PHE A 280 -10.55 13.65 12.88
C PHE A 280 -11.69 13.33 13.86
N LEU A 281 -11.44 12.53 14.89
CA LEU A 281 -12.44 12.18 15.89
C LEU A 281 -12.75 13.35 16.84
N ASP A 282 -11.72 14.07 17.27
CA ASP A 282 -11.85 15.21 18.16
C ASP A 282 -12.18 16.50 17.40
N GLU A 283 -13.02 17.35 18.01
CA GLU A 283 -13.34 18.67 17.45
C GLU A 283 -12.20 19.67 17.61
N GLY A 284 -12.10 20.62 16.67
CA GLY A 284 -11.15 21.73 16.73
C GLY A 284 -9.73 21.37 16.29
N LYS A 285 -9.51 20.23 15.64
CA LYS A 285 -8.18 19.69 15.39
C LYS A 285 -7.68 19.83 13.96
N LEU A 286 -8.54 19.96 12.94
CA LEU A 286 -8.08 20.01 11.54
C LEU A 286 -7.09 21.17 11.27
N GLN A 287 -7.22 22.28 11.99
CA GLN A 287 -6.31 23.42 11.86
C GLN A 287 -4.83 23.11 12.14
N PHE A 288 -4.52 21.97 12.78
CA PHE A 288 -3.14 21.57 13.11
C PHE A 288 -2.46 20.74 12.02
N PHE A 289 -3.16 20.37 10.95
CA PHE A 289 -2.58 19.59 9.86
C PHE A 289 -1.63 20.38 8.93
N ASP A 290 -1.40 21.64 9.23
CA ASP A 290 -0.34 22.42 8.58
C ASP A 290 1.05 21.80 8.90
N GLY A 291 1.64 21.15 7.89
CA GLY A 291 2.90 20.42 8.04
C GLY A 291 2.77 18.98 8.59
N PHE A 292 1.56 18.39 8.53
CA PHE A 292 1.36 16.95 8.81
C PHE A 292 2.29 16.10 7.94
N GLY A 293 2.92 15.08 8.52
CA GLY A 293 3.93 14.26 7.86
C GLY A 293 5.26 14.23 8.60
N GLU A 294 6.38 14.43 7.92
CA GLU A 294 7.73 14.33 8.52
C GLU A 294 7.93 15.23 9.75
N LYS A 295 7.32 16.42 9.78
CA LYS A 295 7.36 17.32 10.94
C LYS A 295 6.66 16.76 12.19
N TRP A 296 5.85 15.73 12.01
CA TRP A 296 5.19 15.02 13.11
C TRP A 296 5.98 13.78 13.56
N GLY A 297 7.20 13.60 13.05
CA GLY A 297 8.08 12.49 13.40
C GLY A 297 7.81 11.21 12.62
N PHE A 298 7.17 11.32 11.46
CA PHE A 298 6.96 10.18 10.54
C PHE A 298 8.21 9.93 9.70
N LEU A 299 8.26 8.78 9.06
CA LEU A 299 9.29 8.43 8.08
C LEU A 299 9.44 9.52 7.00
N ALA A 300 10.57 9.52 6.30
CA ALA A 300 10.72 10.30 5.08
C ALA A 300 9.58 9.96 4.09
N SER A 301 8.98 10.98 3.49
CA SER A 301 7.78 10.84 2.66
C SER A 301 7.97 9.87 1.49
N ASP A 302 9.20 9.80 0.94
CA ASP A 302 9.56 8.89 -0.14
C ASP A 302 9.77 7.43 0.31
N LYS A 303 9.64 7.16 1.60
CA LYS A 303 9.75 5.82 2.21
C LYS A 303 8.43 5.33 2.83
N ALA A 304 7.43 6.18 2.92
CA ALA A 304 6.21 5.91 3.64
C ALA A 304 5.07 5.42 2.73
N VAL A 305 4.48 4.27 3.06
CA VAL A 305 3.14 3.86 2.61
C VAL A 305 2.14 4.21 3.69
N VAL A 306 1.17 5.08 3.38
CA VAL A 306 0.23 5.63 4.35
C VAL A 306 -1.19 5.08 4.14
N PHE A 307 -1.93 4.96 5.24
CA PHE A 307 -3.30 4.44 5.26
C PHE A 307 -4.02 4.91 6.52
N LEU A 308 -5.34 4.82 6.54
CA LEU A 308 -6.16 5.09 7.73
C LEU A 308 -6.31 3.84 8.60
N ASP A 309 -6.46 2.71 7.94
CA ASP A 309 -6.65 1.38 8.50
C ASP A 309 -6.16 0.32 7.51
N ASN A 310 -6.01 -0.89 7.99
CA ASN A 310 -5.75 -2.07 7.19
C ASN A 310 -6.59 -3.25 7.70
N HIS A 311 -6.45 -4.41 7.08
CA HIS A 311 -7.21 -5.61 7.42
C HIS A 311 -7.00 -6.10 8.86
N ASP A 312 -5.81 -5.85 9.47
CA ASP A 312 -5.53 -6.16 10.87
C ASP A 312 -6.08 -5.10 11.80
N THR A 313 -5.70 -3.85 11.57
CA THR A 313 -6.05 -2.75 12.48
C THR A 313 -7.53 -2.49 12.56
N GLN A 314 -8.31 -2.76 11.50
CA GLN A 314 -9.78 -2.69 11.53
C GLN A 314 -10.42 -3.56 12.61
N ARG A 315 -9.74 -4.64 13.00
CA ARG A 315 -10.21 -5.65 13.95
C ARG A 315 -9.76 -5.41 15.38
N GLY A 316 -9.02 -4.33 15.61
CA GLY A 316 -8.49 -4.04 16.94
C GLY A 316 -8.05 -2.60 17.15
N GLU A 317 -6.92 -2.21 16.57
CA GLU A 317 -6.22 -0.96 16.90
C GLU A 317 -6.85 0.29 16.28
N ALA A 318 -7.36 0.20 15.03
CA ALA A 318 -7.81 1.38 14.30
C ALA A 318 -9.00 2.06 14.97
N LYS A 319 -8.86 3.37 15.19
CA LYS A 319 -9.92 4.21 15.76
C LYS A 319 -10.88 4.75 14.71
N LEU A 320 -10.43 4.76 13.44
CA LEU A 320 -11.18 5.30 12.31
C LEU A 320 -11.18 4.26 11.19
N THR A 321 -12.36 3.71 10.90
CA THR A 321 -12.60 2.67 9.89
C THR A 321 -13.87 2.98 9.11
N TYR A 322 -14.23 2.18 8.13
CA TYR A 322 -15.49 2.33 7.38
C TYR A 322 -16.74 2.45 8.30
N LYS A 323 -16.69 1.88 9.51
CA LYS A 323 -17.77 1.95 10.52
C LYS A 323 -18.03 3.38 11.02
N ASN A 324 -17.10 4.31 10.80
CA ASN A 324 -17.25 5.73 11.12
C ASN A 324 -17.90 6.55 9.99
N GLY A 325 -18.34 5.90 8.91
CA GLY A 325 -19.15 6.53 7.86
C GLY A 325 -18.50 7.76 7.22
N GLY A 326 -19.23 8.90 7.23
CA GLY A 326 -18.79 10.15 6.59
C GLY A 326 -17.47 10.70 7.14
N LEU A 327 -17.17 10.49 8.41
CA LEU A 327 -15.90 10.93 9.00
C LEU A 327 -14.69 10.17 8.44
N TYR A 328 -14.84 8.85 8.25
CA TYR A 328 -13.84 8.03 7.60
C TYR A 328 -13.66 8.44 6.13
N GLN A 329 -14.74 8.73 5.40
CA GLN A 329 -14.66 9.27 4.05
C GLN A 329 -13.89 10.59 4.02
N LEU A 330 -14.19 11.53 4.94
CA LEU A 330 -13.50 12.83 5.00
C LEU A 330 -12.00 12.68 5.28
N ALA A 331 -11.63 11.75 6.16
CA ALA A 331 -10.22 11.42 6.43
C ALA A 331 -9.51 10.80 5.21
N ASN A 332 -10.18 9.95 4.42
CA ASN A 332 -9.66 9.44 3.16
C ASN A 332 -9.46 10.57 2.13
N ILE A 333 -10.39 11.52 2.04
CA ILE A 333 -10.24 12.70 1.17
C ILE A 333 -8.97 13.47 1.57
N PHE A 334 -8.73 13.69 2.87
CA PHE A 334 -7.52 14.34 3.34
C PHE A 334 -6.27 13.54 2.96
N MET A 335 -6.23 12.24 3.24
CA MET A 335 -5.09 11.36 2.91
C MET A 335 -4.77 11.40 1.42
N LEU A 336 -5.78 11.33 0.57
CA LEU A 336 -5.61 11.37 -0.89
C LEU A 336 -5.20 12.75 -1.40
N ALA A 337 -5.62 13.82 -0.73
CA ALA A 337 -5.24 15.19 -1.08
C ALA A 337 -3.83 15.56 -0.60
N HIS A 338 -3.41 15.08 0.56
CA HIS A 338 -2.12 15.45 1.15
C HIS A 338 -0.94 14.77 0.45
N PRO A 339 0.21 15.45 0.21
CA PRO A 339 1.32 14.91 -0.58
C PRO A 339 2.15 13.85 0.15
N TYR A 340 2.10 13.78 1.48
CA TYR A 340 2.93 12.88 2.25
C TYR A 340 2.63 11.41 1.96
N GLY A 341 3.68 10.64 1.62
CA GLY A 341 3.64 9.21 1.43
C GLY A 341 2.87 8.72 0.18
N TYR A 342 2.84 7.41 0.02
CA TYR A 342 2.05 6.72 -1.01
C TYR A 342 0.77 6.16 -0.39
N PRO A 343 -0.40 6.74 -0.67
CA PRO A 343 -1.64 6.35 0.00
C PRO A 343 -2.21 5.03 -0.49
N LYS A 344 -2.59 4.20 0.46
CA LYS A 344 -3.31 2.95 0.31
C LYS A 344 -4.73 3.09 0.86
N VAL A 345 -5.72 2.89 0.02
CA VAL A 345 -7.13 2.82 0.41
C VAL A 345 -7.48 1.37 0.76
N MET A 346 -8.09 1.15 1.93
CA MET A 346 -8.64 -0.17 2.27
C MET A 346 -9.94 -0.41 1.52
N SER A 347 -10.14 -1.63 1.04
CA SER A 347 -11.43 -2.12 0.53
C SER A 347 -11.84 -3.33 1.37
N SER A 348 -12.79 -3.10 2.25
CA SER A 348 -13.22 -4.01 3.29
C SER A 348 -14.42 -4.86 2.88
N TYR A 349 -14.71 -5.88 3.66
CA TYR A 349 -16.03 -6.50 3.77
C TYR A 349 -16.61 -6.29 5.17
N ALA A 350 -17.93 -6.43 5.30
CA ALA A 350 -18.60 -6.34 6.58
C ALA A 350 -18.26 -7.54 7.47
N PHE A 351 -17.87 -7.28 8.71
CA PHE A 351 -17.57 -8.30 9.70
C PHE A 351 -18.12 -7.91 11.07
N ALA A 352 -18.51 -8.91 11.85
CA ALA A 352 -18.95 -8.78 13.23
C ALA A 352 -17.87 -9.28 14.22
N GLY A 353 -17.30 -10.44 13.94
CA GLY A 353 -16.21 -11.03 14.72
C GLY A 353 -14.85 -10.72 14.12
N THR A 354 -13.81 -10.69 14.97
CA THR A 354 -12.42 -10.42 14.54
C THR A 354 -11.87 -11.45 13.56
N ASP A 355 -12.39 -12.68 13.62
CA ASP A 355 -11.95 -13.82 12.80
C ASP A 355 -12.79 -14.03 11.54
N ASP A 356 -13.88 -13.26 11.36
CA ASP A 356 -14.77 -13.44 10.22
C ASP A 356 -14.03 -13.35 8.90
N GLY A 357 -14.19 -14.39 8.07
CA GLY A 357 -13.68 -14.42 6.70
C GLY A 357 -14.57 -13.64 5.73
N PRO A 358 -14.19 -13.62 4.44
CA PRO A 358 -14.93 -12.86 3.44
C PRO A 358 -16.34 -13.43 3.20
N PRO A 359 -17.27 -12.62 2.68
CA PRO A 359 -18.56 -13.08 2.20
C PRO A 359 -18.40 -14.22 1.17
N SER A 360 -19.33 -15.16 1.17
CA SER A 360 -19.36 -16.24 0.17
C SER A 360 -19.86 -15.80 -1.22
N SER A 361 -20.52 -14.64 -1.29
CA SER A 361 -20.98 -14.06 -2.56
C SER A 361 -19.81 -13.36 -3.27
N PRO A 362 -19.71 -13.49 -4.62
CA PRO A 362 -18.75 -12.72 -5.39
C PRO A 362 -19.03 -11.22 -5.29
N VAL A 363 -18.04 -10.41 -5.57
CA VAL A 363 -18.21 -8.95 -5.66
C VAL A 363 -18.92 -8.58 -6.94
N HIS A 364 -18.52 -9.16 -8.06
CA HIS A 364 -19.14 -8.97 -9.37
C HIS A 364 -20.05 -10.14 -9.74
N SER A 365 -21.23 -9.83 -10.22
CA SER A 365 -22.21 -10.81 -10.71
C SER A 365 -23.04 -10.21 -11.86
N ASP A 366 -23.84 -11.03 -12.52
CA ASP A 366 -24.79 -10.57 -13.54
C ASP A 366 -25.83 -9.57 -13.00
N GLY A 367 -26.05 -9.60 -11.67
CA GLY A 367 -26.94 -8.65 -10.97
C GLY A 367 -26.29 -7.31 -10.63
N GLY A 368 -25.00 -7.13 -10.95
CA GLY A 368 -24.22 -5.93 -10.63
C GLY A 368 -23.13 -6.18 -9.60
N VAL A 369 -22.73 -5.11 -8.90
CA VAL A 369 -21.63 -5.13 -7.93
C VAL A 369 -22.20 -5.12 -6.51
N ALA A 370 -21.77 -6.08 -5.69
CA ALA A 370 -22.25 -6.28 -4.31
C ALA A 370 -21.56 -5.35 -3.29
N CYS A 371 -21.27 -4.11 -3.69
CA CYS A 371 -20.59 -3.09 -2.88
C CYS A 371 -21.60 -2.13 -2.22
N SER A 372 -21.21 -1.54 -1.07
CA SER A 372 -21.97 -0.43 -0.48
C SER A 372 -21.94 0.78 -1.42
N ALA A 373 -23.06 1.47 -1.55
CA ALA A 373 -23.14 2.66 -2.40
C ALA A 373 -22.50 3.91 -1.76
N GLY A 374 -22.15 3.85 -0.48
CA GLY A 374 -21.54 4.98 0.24
C GLY A 374 -21.39 4.75 1.73
N PRO A 375 -20.88 5.77 2.45
CA PRO A 375 -20.62 5.69 3.87
C PRO A 375 -21.88 5.34 4.69
N GLY A 376 -21.73 4.38 5.63
CA GLY A 376 -22.83 3.98 6.53
C GLY A 376 -23.94 3.15 5.89
N GLN A 377 -23.74 2.68 4.65
CA GLN A 377 -24.65 1.76 3.99
C GLN A 377 -24.20 0.31 4.18
N ASP A 378 -25.16 -0.55 4.53
CA ASP A 378 -24.92 -1.96 4.74
C ASP A 378 -24.77 -2.69 3.40
N ALA A 379 -23.69 -3.45 3.28
CA ALA A 379 -23.46 -4.38 2.18
C ALA A 379 -22.47 -5.46 2.64
N PRO A 380 -22.47 -6.66 2.05
CA PRO A 380 -21.47 -7.68 2.39
C PRO A 380 -20.04 -7.22 2.05
N TRP A 381 -19.87 -6.53 0.94
CA TRP A 381 -18.62 -5.87 0.54
C TRP A 381 -18.74 -4.35 0.70
N ILE A 382 -17.85 -3.73 1.44
CA ILE A 382 -17.90 -2.28 1.72
C ILE A 382 -17.37 -1.47 0.54
N CYS A 383 -16.24 -1.87 -0.03
CA CYS A 383 -15.66 -1.27 -1.24
C CYS A 383 -15.44 0.24 -1.13
N GLU A 384 -14.78 0.72 -0.11
CA GLU A 384 -14.58 2.15 0.18
C GLU A 384 -13.96 2.92 -0.99
N HIS A 385 -13.14 2.23 -1.80
CA HIS A 385 -12.56 2.76 -3.02
C HIS A 385 -13.60 3.09 -4.12
N ARG A 386 -14.84 2.58 -3.99
CA ARG A 386 -15.97 2.89 -4.88
C ARG A 386 -16.83 4.07 -4.40
N TRP A 387 -16.68 4.48 -3.15
CA TRP A 387 -17.39 5.67 -2.68
C TRP A 387 -16.98 6.88 -3.52
N THR A 388 -17.93 7.56 -4.12
CA THR A 388 -17.71 8.61 -5.14
C THR A 388 -16.59 9.58 -4.76
N ALA A 389 -16.63 10.09 -3.53
CA ALA A 389 -15.64 11.05 -3.05
C ALA A 389 -14.22 10.45 -3.00
N ILE A 390 -14.07 9.19 -2.57
CA ILE A 390 -12.78 8.50 -2.52
C ILE A 390 -12.29 8.17 -3.93
N ALA A 391 -13.17 7.60 -4.77
CA ALA A 391 -12.84 7.23 -6.14
C ALA A 391 -12.30 8.41 -6.95
N ASN A 392 -12.99 9.55 -6.89
CA ASN A 392 -12.64 10.72 -7.69
C ASN A 392 -11.37 11.42 -7.20
N MET A 393 -11.00 11.24 -5.91
CA MET A 393 -9.75 11.78 -5.38
C MET A 393 -8.50 11.10 -5.95
N ALA A 394 -8.59 9.91 -6.56
CA ALA A 394 -7.48 9.31 -7.26
C ALA A 394 -7.04 10.15 -8.48
N ALA A 395 -7.98 10.60 -9.30
CA ALA A 395 -7.73 11.50 -10.43
C ALA A 395 -7.29 12.91 -9.97
N TRP A 396 -7.90 13.42 -8.89
CA TRP A 396 -7.49 14.66 -8.26
C TRP A 396 -6.02 14.63 -7.84
N ARG A 397 -5.58 13.56 -7.15
CA ARG A 397 -4.19 13.38 -6.71
C ARG A 397 -3.21 13.35 -7.88
N ARG A 398 -3.55 12.67 -8.97
CA ARG A 398 -2.72 12.68 -10.19
C ARG A 398 -2.59 14.08 -10.78
N SER A 399 -3.67 14.87 -10.81
CA SER A 399 -3.63 16.25 -11.26
C SER A 399 -2.76 17.15 -10.36
N ALA A 400 -2.74 16.88 -9.06
CA ALA A 400 -1.87 17.54 -8.10
C ALA A 400 -0.38 17.19 -8.30
N GLY A 401 -0.09 15.98 -8.80
CA GLY A 401 1.26 15.51 -9.07
C GLY A 401 2.14 15.48 -7.82
N THR A 402 3.40 15.94 -7.96
CA THR A 402 4.37 16.05 -6.87
C THR A 402 4.33 17.41 -6.17
N SER A 403 3.41 18.30 -6.53
CA SER A 403 3.34 19.64 -5.94
C SER A 403 3.17 19.57 -4.42
N PRO A 404 3.93 20.35 -3.64
CA PRO A 404 3.75 20.41 -2.19
C PRO A 404 2.44 21.10 -1.82
N VAL A 405 2.05 21.01 -0.55
CA VAL A 405 0.97 21.85 0.01
C VAL A 405 1.41 23.32 -0.06
N GLY A 406 0.58 24.12 -0.71
CA GLY A 406 0.68 25.57 -0.73
C GLY A 406 -0.58 26.22 -0.18
N SER A 407 -0.46 27.43 0.33
CA SER A 407 -1.60 28.25 0.78
C SER A 407 -2.54 27.53 1.74
N PHE A 408 -1.98 26.87 2.76
CA PHE A 408 -2.79 26.26 3.82
C PHE A 408 -3.55 27.35 4.60
N GLN A 409 -4.88 27.33 4.53
CA GLN A 409 -5.76 28.30 5.14
C GLN A 409 -6.60 27.64 6.25
N LYS A 410 -6.59 28.25 7.42
CA LYS A 410 -7.37 27.84 8.59
C LYS A 410 -8.63 28.71 8.63
N MET A 411 -9.72 28.26 7.99
CA MET A 411 -10.96 29.01 7.90
C MET A 411 -11.75 28.98 9.20
N ALA A 412 -11.66 27.84 9.92
CA ALA A 412 -12.10 27.61 11.27
C ALA A 412 -11.26 26.50 11.88
N ALA A 413 -11.45 26.18 13.15
CA ALA A 413 -10.71 25.11 13.81
C ALA A 413 -10.85 23.75 13.09
N ASP A 414 -12.03 23.49 12.51
CA ASP A 414 -12.37 22.28 11.77
C ASP A 414 -12.73 22.52 10.30
N VAL A 415 -12.31 23.67 9.75
CA VAL A 415 -12.43 23.98 8.32
C VAL A 415 -11.09 24.43 7.78
N ILE A 416 -10.54 23.66 6.87
CA ILE A 416 -9.25 23.94 6.26
C ILE A 416 -9.35 23.95 4.74
N VAL A 417 -8.51 24.76 4.11
CA VAL A 417 -8.38 24.83 2.65
C VAL A 417 -6.90 24.77 2.31
N PHE A 418 -6.53 23.97 1.34
CA PHE A 418 -5.17 23.99 0.80
C PHE A 418 -5.15 23.62 -0.69
N CYS A 419 -4.10 24.06 -1.36
CA CYS A 419 -3.86 23.71 -2.75
C CYS A 419 -2.54 22.98 -2.91
N ARG A 420 -2.43 22.20 -3.98
CA ARG A 420 -1.19 21.60 -4.46
C ARG A 420 -0.85 22.21 -5.82
N GLY A 421 0.16 23.07 -5.81
CA GLY A 421 0.49 23.87 -6.99
C GLY A 421 -0.69 24.72 -7.47
N GLN A 422 -0.79 24.86 -8.79
CA GLN A 422 -1.89 25.58 -9.47
C GLN A 422 -2.92 24.60 -10.11
N THR A 423 -2.85 23.33 -9.78
CA THR A 423 -3.60 22.29 -10.47
C THR A 423 -4.71 21.66 -9.66
N ALA A 424 -4.64 21.69 -8.33
CA ALA A 424 -5.60 21.02 -7.47
C ALA A 424 -5.74 21.71 -6.11
N CYS A 425 -6.98 21.93 -5.66
CA CYS A 425 -7.30 22.49 -4.35
C CYS A 425 -8.40 21.69 -3.67
N VAL A 426 -8.36 21.63 -2.34
CA VAL A 426 -9.35 20.96 -1.52
C VAL A 426 -9.70 21.81 -0.31
N ALA A 427 -10.97 21.80 0.05
CA ALA A 427 -11.52 22.39 1.27
C ALA A 427 -12.25 21.30 2.06
N LEU A 428 -11.92 21.14 3.33
CA LEU A 428 -12.54 20.15 4.22
C LEU A 428 -13.33 20.85 5.32
N ASN A 429 -14.52 20.37 5.59
CA ASN A 429 -15.39 20.80 6.69
C ASN A 429 -15.75 19.59 7.56
N ARG A 430 -15.20 19.53 8.78
CA ARG A 430 -15.52 18.49 9.76
C ARG A 430 -16.68 18.89 10.69
N LEU A 431 -17.17 20.12 10.60
CA LEU A 431 -18.28 20.57 11.44
C LEU A 431 -19.54 19.75 11.15
N SER A 432 -20.39 19.60 12.16
CA SER A 432 -21.72 19.01 12.03
C SER A 432 -22.74 19.91 11.30
N SER A 433 -22.32 21.12 10.91
CA SER A 433 -23.12 22.09 10.15
C SER A 433 -22.39 22.49 8.86
N PRO A 434 -23.12 22.91 7.82
CA PRO A 434 -22.52 23.51 6.63
C PRO A 434 -21.68 24.74 6.99
N TRP A 435 -20.60 24.93 6.25
CA TRP A 435 -19.76 26.13 6.35
C TRP A 435 -19.78 26.90 5.04
N SER A 436 -19.81 28.23 5.11
CA SER A 436 -19.71 29.12 3.95
C SER A 436 -18.73 30.24 4.23
N GLY A 437 -17.92 30.60 3.24
CA GLY A 437 -16.97 31.69 3.38
C GLY A 437 -16.09 31.89 2.15
N ASN A 438 -15.35 33.00 2.14
CA ASN A 438 -14.42 33.32 1.07
C ASN A 438 -13.06 32.70 1.34
N ALA A 439 -12.48 32.08 0.31
CA ALA A 439 -11.12 31.54 0.31
C ALA A 439 -10.36 32.06 -0.92
N LYS A 440 -9.05 31.81 -0.94
CA LYS A 440 -8.20 32.09 -2.10
C LYS A 440 -7.52 30.81 -2.56
N LEU A 441 -7.83 30.38 -3.77
CA LEU A 441 -7.26 29.20 -4.38
C LEU A 441 -6.13 29.60 -5.36
N SER A 442 -5.17 28.70 -5.55
CA SER A 442 -4.13 28.88 -6.56
C SER A 442 -4.52 28.37 -7.96
N LEU A 443 -5.74 27.88 -8.13
CA LEU A 443 -6.28 27.48 -9.42
C LEU A 443 -6.46 28.70 -10.34
N PRO A 444 -6.28 28.54 -11.65
CA PRO A 444 -6.70 29.56 -12.64
C PRO A 444 -8.19 29.90 -12.50
N GLY A 445 -8.57 31.13 -12.89
CA GLY A 445 -9.99 31.48 -12.93
C GLY A 445 -10.76 30.61 -13.91
N GLY A 446 -11.95 30.15 -13.48
CA GLY A 446 -12.77 29.24 -14.28
C GLY A 446 -13.83 28.52 -13.44
N SER A 447 -14.65 27.72 -14.10
CA SER A 447 -15.66 26.88 -13.46
C SER A 447 -15.14 25.45 -13.35
N TYR A 448 -15.21 24.88 -12.17
CA TYR A 448 -14.67 23.54 -11.86
C TYR A 448 -15.74 22.64 -11.25
N CYS A 449 -15.72 21.36 -11.58
CA CYS A 449 -16.51 20.36 -10.91
C CYS A 449 -16.06 20.17 -9.45
N ASN A 450 -16.99 20.15 -8.50
CA ASN A 450 -16.72 19.57 -7.19
C ASN A 450 -16.66 18.04 -7.31
N VAL A 451 -15.46 17.48 -7.43
CA VAL A 451 -15.27 16.04 -7.68
C VAL A 451 -15.66 15.18 -6.48
N ILE A 452 -15.85 15.75 -5.31
CA ILE A 452 -16.40 15.02 -4.15
C ILE A 452 -17.80 14.49 -4.44
N GLU A 453 -18.60 15.24 -5.22
CA GLU A 453 -19.97 14.89 -5.55
C GLU A 453 -20.08 14.21 -6.92
N SER A 454 -19.37 14.71 -7.92
CA SER A 454 -19.37 14.13 -9.27
C SER A 454 -18.16 14.58 -10.07
N ASP A 455 -17.60 13.68 -10.87
CA ASP A 455 -16.54 13.97 -11.85
C ASP A 455 -17.03 14.07 -13.31
N ASP A 456 -18.34 13.99 -13.51
CA ASP A 456 -18.98 14.20 -14.82
C ASP A 456 -19.10 15.70 -15.13
N THR A 457 -18.24 16.19 -16.01
CA THR A 457 -18.16 17.60 -16.37
C THR A 457 -19.42 18.18 -17.02
N SER A 458 -20.36 17.33 -17.45
CA SER A 458 -21.63 17.77 -18.03
C SER A 458 -22.71 18.06 -16.99
N SER A 459 -22.60 17.46 -15.79
CA SER A 459 -23.67 17.49 -14.77
C SER A 459 -23.19 17.75 -13.35
N CYS A 460 -21.88 17.90 -13.12
CA CYS A 460 -21.31 18.08 -11.79
C CYS A 460 -21.75 19.40 -11.13
N PRO A 461 -21.85 19.45 -9.79
CA PRO A 461 -21.91 20.70 -9.06
C PRO A 461 -20.66 21.55 -9.35
N GLN A 462 -20.88 22.80 -9.76
CA GLN A 462 -19.82 23.70 -10.22
C GLN A 462 -19.41 24.69 -9.15
N VAL A 463 -18.12 24.96 -9.06
CA VAL A 463 -17.55 26.01 -8.23
C VAL A 463 -16.81 27.01 -9.12
N GLN A 464 -17.22 28.29 -9.04
CA GLN A 464 -16.62 29.37 -9.81
C GLN A 464 -15.42 29.95 -9.05
N VAL A 465 -14.24 29.88 -9.65
CA VAL A 465 -13.01 30.55 -9.19
C VAL A 465 -12.82 31.81 -10.01
N ASN A 466 -12.66 32.95 -9.35
CA ASN A 466 -12.41 34.24 -10.02
C ASN A 466 -10.98 34.31 -10.59
N LEU A 467 -10.73 35.26 -11.51
CA LEU A 467 -9.41 35.45 -12.13
C LEU A 467 -8.28 35.76 -11.12
N ASP A 468 -8.61 36.34 -9.98
CA ASP A 468 -7.67 36.62 -8.90
C ASP A 468 -7.51 35.43 -7.93
N GLY A 469 -8.18 34.29 -8.18
CA GLY A 469 -8.18 33.10 -7.35
C GLY A 469 -9.16 33.15 -6.18
N SER A 470 -9.92 34.22 -5.99
CA SER A 470 -10.94 34.27 -4.94
C SER A 470 -12.12 33.38 -5.29
N VAL A 471 -12.73 32.77 -4.26
CA VAL A 471 -13.86 31.86 -4.38
C VAL A 471 -14.76 31.98 -3.14
N ASN A 472 -16.07 31.94 -3.33
CA ASN A 472 -17.02 31.72 -2.24
C ASN A 472 -17.32 30.23 -2.14
N LEU A 473 -16.85 29.59 -1.07
CA LEU A 473 -17.04 28.16 -0.84
C LEU A 473 -18.29 27.91 0.02
N GLN A 474 -19.04 26.91 -0.39
CA GLN A 474 -20.12 26.30 0.41
C GLN A 474 -19.76 24.82 0.60
N ILE A 475 -19.46 24.43 1.82
CA ILE A 475 -19.00 23.08 2.14
C ILE A 475 -20.04 22.42 3.05
N PRO A 476 -20.72 21.35 2.61
CA PRO A 476 -21.68 20.65 3.45
C PRO A 476 -21.06 20.17 4.78
N ALA A 477 -21.89 19.87 5.76
CA ALA A 477 -21.47 19.28 7.02
C ALA A 477 -20.74 17.96 6.79
N MET A 478 -19.63 17.71 7.52
CA MET A 478 -18.83 16.47 7.44
C MET A 478 -18.46 16.09 5.99
N SER A 479 -18.08 17.09 5.17
CA SER A 479 -17.83 16.93 3.74
C SER A 479 -16.65 17.79 3.27
N ALA A 480 -16.43 17.78 1.97
CA ALA A 480 -15.36 18.53 1.33
C ALA A 480 -15.82 19.12 -0.01
N VAL A 481 -15.03 20.05 -0.52
CA VAL A 481 -15.03 20.53 -1.92
C VAL A 481 -13.64 20.28 -2.47
N ALA A 482 -13.52 19.55 -3.58
CA ALA A 482 -12.26 19.27 -4.22
C ALA A 482 -12.33 19.63 -5.71
N LEU A 483 -11.39 20.46 -6.16
CA LEU A 483 -11.33 21.03 -7.51
C LEU A 483 -9.97 20.72 -8.13
N HIS A 484 -9.92 20.42 -9.44
CA HIS A 484 -8.66 20.29 -10.15
C HIS A 484 -8.80 20.63 -11.64
N THR A 485 -7.69 21.01 -12.28
CA THR A 485 -7.67 21.48 -13.68
C THR A 485 -8.09 20.42 -14.70
N GLY A 486 -8.01 19.11 -14.35
CA GLY A 486 -8.49 18.02 -15.20
C GLY A 486 -10.01 17.88 -15.25
N LYS A 487 -10.77 18.64 -14.43
CA LYS A 487 -12.22 18.60 -14.34
C LYS A 487 -12.80 20.03 -14.35
N GLN A 488 -12.40 20.84 -15.34
CA GLN A 488 -13.11 22.09 -15.64
C GLN A 488 -14.48 21.77 -16.24
N ALA A 489 -15.50 22.42 -15.74
CA ALA A 489 -16.85 22.29 -16.28
C ALA A 489 -16.90 22.90 -17.68
N ASN A 490 -17.66 22.27 -18.57
CA ASN A 490 -17.87 22.80 -19.90
C ASN A 490 -18.66 24.13 -19.82
N THR A 491 -17.95 25.24 -19.96
CA THR A 491 -18.62 26.55 -20.07
C THR A 491 -19.28 26.60 -21.44
N THR A 492 -20.57 26.31 -21.53
CA THR A 492 -21.34 26.69 -22.70
C THR A 492 -21.36 28.21 -22.72
N LEU A 493 -20.50 28.81 -23.56
CA LEU A 493 -20.59 30.24 -23.86
C LEU A 493 -21.97 30.49 -24.48
N ILE A 494 -22.92 30.90 -23.65
CA ILE A 494 -24.13 31.54 -24.16
C ILE A 494 -23.66 32.89 -24.68
N LEU A 495 -23.36 32.98 -25.99
CA LEU A 495 -23.21 34.24 -26.68
C LEU A 495 -24.61 34.89 -26.67
N THR A 496 -24.83 35.81 -25.74
CA THR A 496 -25.96 36.75 -25.75
C THR A 496 -25.63 37.92 -26.66
#